data_69ce6092a05eef48ab2749a8d5e45b56
#
_entry.id   69ce6092a05eef48ab2749a8d5e45b56
#
_cell.length_a   1.000
_cell.length_b   1.000
_cell.length_c   1.000
_cell.angle_alpha   90.00
_cell.angle_beta   90.00
_cell.angle_gamma   90.00
#
_symmetry.space_group_name_H-M   'P 1'
#
loop_
_entity.id
_entity.type
_entity.pdbx_description
1 polymer ?
#
loop_
_entity_poly.entity_id
_entity_poly.type
_entity_poly.pdbx_seq_one_letter_code
_entity_poly.pdbx_strand_id
1 'polypeptide(L)'
;MDVKQNAFLSSFNLYNQYNFDHHIPQSDNWISLPKDGDINFRLSFSVNFSYDMFHLLQDQNTTYYLYVSVFPASIKPSIYLSQQYAKVPTYGSTNVSFGFNDLPIEISNNLIKANHINSIDIQLALSQSTQEDLNFDSSILQNCFFETVFPLVEA
;
A
#
# COMPACT_ATOMS: atom_id res chain seq x y z
N MET A 1 11.86 -11.79 -13.70
CA MET A 1 11.04 -12.49 -12.68
C MET A 1 9.70 -11.79 -12.55
N ASP A 2 8.63 -12.54 -12.57
CA ASP A 2 7.28 -11.98 -12.36
C ASP A 2 7.02 -11.80 -10.87
N VAL A 3 6.94 -10.56 -10.43
CA VAL A 3 6.69 -10.21 -9.02
C VAL A 3 5.36 -10.78 -8.52
N LYS A 4 4.33 -10.81 -9.38
CA LYS A 4 3.00 -11.30 -8.98
C LYS A 4 2.99 -12.76 -8.57
N GLN A 5 3.93 -13.55 -9.07
CA GLN A 5 4.05 -14.98 -8.75
C GLN A 5 5.05 -15.25 -7.62
N ASN A 6 5.75 -14.22 -7.15
CA ASN A 6 6.88 -14.39 -6.24
C ASN A 6 6.79 -13.55 -4.96
N ALA A 7 5.73 -12.76 -4.82
CA ALA A 7 5.42 -12.01 -3.61
C ALA A 7 3.99 -12.30 -3.18
N PHE A 8 3.79 -12.61 -1.90
CA PHE A 8 2.51 -13.06 -1.35
C PHE A 8 2.19 -12.30 -0.08
N LEU A 9 0.95 -11.89 0.04
CA LEU A 9 0.48 -11.25 1.26
C LEU A 9 0.13 -12.31 2.30
N SER A 10 0.73 -12.23 3.49
CA SER A 10 0.40 -13.13 4.59
C SER A 10 -0.62 -12.55 5.56
N SER A 11 -0.70 -11.23 5.64
CA SER A 11 -1.69 -10.51 6.44
C SER A 11 -1.90 -9.11 5.89
N PHE A 12 -3.14 -8.60 6.02
CA PHE A 12 -3.46 -7.23 5.67
C PHE A 12 -4.59 -6.73 6.57
N ASN A 13 -4.35 -5.65 7.28
CA ASN A 13 -5.32 -5.06 8.19
C ASN A 13 -5.38 -3.55 7.98
N LEU A 14 -6.59 -3.02 7.98
CA LEU A 14 -6.84 -1.58 7.92
C LEU A 14 -7.56 -1.16 9.20
N TYR A 15 -7.10 -0.07 9.82
CA TYR A 15 -7.69 0.48 11.02
C TYR A 15 -7.99 1.97 10.80
N ASN A 16 -9.23 2.35 10.91
CA ASN A 16 -9.59 3.76 10.96
C ASN A 16 -9.00 4.39 12.24
N GLN A 17 -8.78 5.69 12.22
CA GLN A 17 -8.08 6.38 13.31
C GLN A 17 -8.74 6.13 14.67
N TYR A 18 -10.07 6.14 14.71
CA TYR A 18 -10.79 5.85 15.96
C TYR A 18 -10.42 4.47 16.53
N ASN A 19 -10.45 3.44 15.71
CA ASN A 19 -10.18 2.07 16.14
C ASN A 19 -8.72 1.90 16.58
N PHE A 20 -7.80 2.51 15.87
CA PHE A 20 -6.39 2.52 16.24
C PHE A 20 -6.17 3.17 17.61
N ASP A 21 -6.74 4.36 17.83
CA ASP A 21 -6.58 5.13 19.05
C ASP A 21 -7.17 4.40 20.27
N HIS A 22 -8.19 3.57 20.06
CA HIS A 22 -8.86 2.82 21.12
C HIS A 22 -8.40 1.36 21.21
N HIS A 23 -7.35 1.00 20.48
CA HIS A 23 -6.76 -0.35 20.48
C HIS A 23 -7.75 -1.47 20.17
N ILE A 24 -8.71 -1.22 19.25
CA ILE A 24 -9.65 -2.23 18.81
C ILE A 24 -8.93 -3.16 17.83
N PRO A 25 -8.82 -4.48 18.10
CA PRO A 25 -7.96 -5.38 17.34
C PRO A 25 -8.54 -5.84 16.00
N GLN A 26 -9.77 -5.47 15.65
CA GLN A 26 -10.41 -5.89 14.40
C GLN A 26 -10.08 -4.94 13.26
N SER A 27 -9.71 -5.53 12.12
CA SER A 27 -9.54 -4.79 10.89
C SER A 27 -10.90 -4.29 10.38
N ASP A 28 -10.93 -3.08 9.87
CA ASP A 28 -12.13 -2.50 9.28
C ASP A 28 -12.28 -2.89 7.81
N ASN A 29 -13.50 -2.95 7.32
CA ASN A 29 -13.83 -3.20 5.92
C ASN A 29 -14.20 -1.92 5.16
N TRP A 30 -14.06 -0.78 5.78
CA TRP A 30 -14.36 0.53 5.21
C TRP A 30 -13.35 1.55 5.68
N ILE A 31 -13.33 2.70 4.99
CA ILE A 31 -12.55 3.86 5.40
C ILE A 31 -13.52 4.94 5.85
N SER A 32 -13.31 5.45 7.06
CA SER A 32 -14.15 6.49 7.65
C SER A 32 -13.89 7.83 6.96
N LEU A 33 -14.98 8.45 6.45
CA LEU A 33 -14.95 9.78 5.86
C LEU A 33 -15.45 10.79 6.89
N PRO A 34 -14.57 11.62 7.47
CA PRO A 34 -15.00 12.61 8.47
C PRO A 34 -15.73 13.77 7.81
N LYS A 35 -16.56 14.46 8.58
CA LYS A 35 -17.24 15.68 8.11
C LYS A 35 -16.23 16.78 7.79
N ASP A 36 -15.25 16.94 8.64
CA ASP A 36 -14.21 17.95 8.55
C ASP A 36 -12.85 17.30 8.73
N GLY A 37 -11.84 17.85 8.07
CA GLY A 37 -10.47 17.37 8.16
C GLY A 37 -10.18 16.23 7.19
N ASP A 38 -8.94 15.80 7.22
CA ASP A 38 -8.46 14.78 6.32
C ASP A 38 -8.83 13.37 6.76
N ILE A 39 -8.81 12.45 5.80
CA ILE A 39 -9.05 11.03 6.05
C ILE A 39 -7.76 10.43 6.59
N ASN A 40 -7.83 9.75 7.72
CA ASN A 40 -6.69 9.11 8.36
C ASN A 40 -7.01 7.66 8.69
N PHE A 41 -6.12 6.76 8.28
CA PHE A 41 -6.20 5.35 8.65
C PHE A 41 -4.80 4.76 8.73
N ARG A 42 -4.70 3.56 9.28
CA ARG A 42 -3.45 2.82 9.44
C ARG A 42 -3.53 1.50 8.71
N LEU A 43 -2.42 1.11 8.11
CA LEU A 43 -2.27 -0.20 7.48
C LEU A 43 -1.21 -1.02 8.22
N SER A 44 -1.53 -2.29 8.45
CA SER A 44 -0.56 -3.27 8.94
C SER A 44 -0.62 -4.47 8.01
N PHE A 45 0.49 -4.83 7.41
CA PHE A 45 0.54 -5.95 6.48
C PHE A 45 1.92 -6.59 6.46
N SER A 46 1.97 -7.82 5.98
CA SER A 46 3.20 -8.59 5.87
C SER A 46 3.24 -9.28 4.52
N VAL A 47 4.37 -9.20 3.85
CA VAL A 47 4.62 -9.79 2.53
C VAL A 47 5.66 -10.88 2.66
N ASN A 48 5.36 -12.05 2.14
CA ASN A 48 6.29 -13.17 2.05
C ASN A 48 6.80 -13.30 0.61
N PHE A 49 8.04 -13.73 0.47
CA PHE A 49 8.66 -13.91 -0.83
C PHE A 49 8.87 -15.38 -1.15
N SER A 50 8.77 -15.74 -2.43
CA SER A 50 9.16 -17.07 -2.89
C SER A 50 10.66 -17.29 -2.69
N TYR A 51 11.08 -18.55 -2.79
CA TYR A 51 12.49 -18.91 -2.73
C TYR A 51 13.32 -18.15 -3.77
N ASP A 52 12.83 -18.07 -5.01
CA ASP A 52 13.54 -17.38 -6.09
C ASP A 52 13.63 -15.87 -5.84
N MET A 53 12.55 -15.26 -5.35
CA MET A 53 12.55 -13.84 -5.00
C MET A 53 13.48 -13.56 -3.83
N PHE A 54 13.48 -14.42 -2.83
CA PHE A 54 14.37 -14.29 -1.67
C PHE A 54 15.84 -14.32 -2.11
N HIS A 55 16.22 -15.23 -3.01
CA HIS A 55 17.56 -15.27 -3.55
C HIS A 55 17.93 -14.03 -4.33
N LEU A 56 16.98 -13.51 -5.13
CA LEU A 56 17.20 -12.28 -5.87
C LEU A 56 17.43 -11.09 -4.92
N LEU A 57 16.70 -11.05 -3.81
CA LEU A 57 16.86 -10.00 -2.79
C LEU A 57 18.18 -10.09 -2.04
N GLN A 58 18.86 -11.24 -2.05
CA GLN A 58 20.19 -11.40 -1.48
C GLN A 58 21.29 -10.84 -2.37
N ASP A 59 21.02 -10.56 -3.63
CA ASP A 59 21.98 -10.00 -4.57
C ASP A 59 22.26 -8.54 -4.21
N GLN A 60 23.53 -8.21 -3.95
CA GLN A 60 23.94 -6.85 -3.58
C GLN A 60 23.66 -5.81 -4.67
N ASN A 61 23.53 -6.23 -5.92
CA ASN A 61 23.31 -5.35 -7.05
C ASN A 61 21.83 -5.14 -7.36
N THR A 62 20.94 -5.84 -6.62
CA THR A 62 19.50 -5.76 -6.83
C THR A 62 18.84 -5.09 -5.63
N THR A 63 18.14 -4.00 -5.86
CA THR A 63 17.39 -3.27 -4.84
C THR A 63 15.94 -3.18 -5.26
N TYR A 64 15.05 -3.59 -4.37
CA TYR A 64 13.61 -3.46 -4.55
C TYR A 64 13.03 -2.51 -3.51
N TYR A 65 11.99 -1.82 -3.92
CA TYR A 65 11.18 -0.95 -3.06
C TYR A 65 9.77 -1.47 -3.02
N LEU A 66 9.20 -1.54 -1.84
CA LEU A 66 7.79 -1.85 -1.64
C LEU A 66 6.99 -0.56 -1.67
N TYR A 67 6.05 -0.47 -2.60
CA TYR A 67 5.16 0.68 -2.75
C TYR A 67 3.80 0.37 -2.17
N VAL A 68 3.28 1.32 -1.42
CA VAL A 68 1.88 1.36 -0.99
C VAL A 68 1.24 2.54 -1.71
N SER A 69 0.37 2.24 -2.66
CA SER A 69 -0.25 3.24 -3.51
C SER A 69 -1.75 3.25 -3.29
N VAL A 70 -2.31 4.45 -3.16
CA VAL A 70 -3.73 4.66 -2.88
C VAL A 70 -4.32 5.49 -4.00
N PHE A 71 -5.36 4.96 -4.63
CA PHE A 71 -6.03 5.56 -5.78
C PHE A 71 -7.53 5.68 -5.57
N PRO A 72 -8.21 6.56 -6.34
CA PRO A 72 -9.66 6.48 -6.48
C PRO A 72 -10.04 5.20 -7.21
N ALA A 73 -10.91 4.37 -6.62
CA ALA A 73 -11.30 3.10 -7.23
C ALA A 73 -12.25 3.26 -8.42
N SER A 74 -13.04 4.34 -8.44
CA SER A 74 -14.07 4.58 -9.43
C SER A 74 -13.60 5.32 -10.68
N ILE A 75 -12.35 5.77 -10.69
CA ILE A 75 -11.75 6.54 -11.80
C ILE A 75 -10.51 5.81 -12.27
N LYS A 76 -10.23 5.85 -13.56
CA LYS A 76 -8.94 5.38 -14.08
C LYS A 76 -7.82 6.00 -13.23
N PRO A 77 -6.85 5.20 -12.75
CA PRO A 77 -5.79 5.75 -11.90
C PRO A 77 -4.99 6.78 -12.69
N SER A 78 -5.31 8.05 -12.49
CA SER A 78 -4.60 9.19 -13.06
C SER A 78 -3.93 10.03 -12.00
N ILE A 79 -4.29 9.80 -10.72
CA ILE A 79 -3.70 10.51 -9.58
C ILE A 79 -3.48 9.53 -8.44
N TYR A 80 -2.42 9.74 -7.69
CA TYR A 80 -2.24 9.12 -6.38
C TYR A 80 -2.93 9.97 -5.33
N LEU A 81 -3.76 9.34 -4.50
CA LEU A 81 -4.26 9.97 -3.28
C LEU A 81 -3.21 9.93 -2.19
N SER A 82 -2.41 8.87 -2.17
CA SER A 82 -1.25 8.71 -1.31
C SER A 82 -0.31 7.70 -1.95
N GLN A 83 0.98 7.90 -1.80
CA GLN A 83 1.98 6.91 -2.19
C GLN A 83 3.15 6.97 -1.23
N GLN A 84 3.52 5.82 -0.71
CA GLN A 84 4.69 5.65 0.15
C GLN A 84 5.49 4.46 -0.34
N TYR A 85 6.79 4.48 -0.08
CA TYR A 85 7.65 3.36 -0.42
C TYR A 85 8.75 3.20 0.62
N ALA A 86 9.23 1.98 0.74
CA ALA A 86 10.37 1.65 1.58
C ALA A 86 11.26 0.62 0.89
N LYS A 87 12.54 0.73 1.14
CA LYS A 87 13.51 -0.23 0.62
C LYS A 87 13.29 -1.59 1.29
N VAL A 88 13.15 -2.62 0.46
CA VAL A 88 13.07 -3.99 0.96
C VAL A 88 14.47 -4.41 1.42
N PRO A 89 14.62 -5.00 2.63
CA PRO A 89 15.90 -5.51 3.10
C PRO A 89 16.48 -6.53 2.10
N THR A 90 17.76 -6.40 1.81
CA THR A 90 18.43 -7.21 0.81
C THR A 90 19.57 -8.01 1.44
N TYR A 91 20.77 -7.79 0.99
CA TYR A 91 21.96 -8.51 1.41
C TYR A 91 22.07 -8.66 2.93
N GLY A 92 22.36 -9.86 3.37
CA GLY A 92 22.55 -10.17 4.78
C GLY A 92 21.26 -10.44 5.57
N SER A 93 20.09 -10.21 4.96
CA SER A 93 18.81 -10.55 5.60
C SER A 93 18.58 -12.06 5.55
N THR A 94 18.10 -12.61 6.66
CA THR A 94 17.65 -14.01 6.73
C THR A 94 16.13 -14.12 6.68
N ASN A 95 15.42 -12.96 6.65
CA ASN A 95 13.96 -12.94 6.65
C ASN A 95 13.42 -13.12 5.24
N VAL A 96 12.42 -13.97 5.12
CA VAL A 96 11.66 -14.17 3.89
C VAL A 96 10.41 -13.31 3.84
N SER A 97 10.24 -12.41 4.79
CA SER A 97 9.07 -11.54 4.89
C SER A 97 9.49 -10.09 5.16
N PHE A 98 8.64 -9.17 4.72
CA PHE A 98 8.79 -7.74 4.89
C PHE A 98 7.42 -7.09 4.99
N GLY A 99 7.27 -6.10 5.85
CA GLY A 99 5.99 -5.43 5.98
C GLY A 99 6.05 -4.18 6.84
N PHE A 100 4.88 -3.61 7.06
CA PHE A 100 4.68 -2.44 7.90
C PHE A 100 3.74 -2.76 9.05
N ASN A 101 4.05 -2.19 10.21
CA ASN A 101 3.12 -2.09 11.33
C ASN A 101 2.69 -0.64 11.45
N ASP A 102 1.37 -0.41 11.48
CA ASP A 102 0.79 0.90 11.75
C ASP A 102 1.27 1.99 10.80
N LEU A 103 1.36 1.67 9.51
CA LEU A 103 1.69 2.64 8.48
C LEU A 103 0.58 3.70 8.40
N PRO A 104 0.86 4.98 8.70
CA PRO A 104 -0.15 6.02 8.62
C PRO A 104 -0.41 6.42 7.18
N ILE A 105 -1.69 6.51 6.82
CA ILE A 105 -2.14 7.01 5.52
C ILE A 105 -3.02 8.23 5.78
N GLU A 106 -2.72 9.31 5.08
CA GLU A 106 -3.49 10.55 5.15
C GLU A 106 -3.92 10.95 3.74
N ILE A 107 -5.21 11.22 3.56
CA ILE A 107 -5.78 11.60 2.27
C ILE A 107 -6.53 12.90 2.44
N SER A 108 -6.29 13.85 1.51
CA SER A 108 -7.01 15.12 1.49
C SER A 108 -8.49 14.92 1.22
N ASN A 109 -9.33 15.36 2.15
CA ASN A 109 -10.78 15.31 1.98
C ASN A 109 -11.24 16.21 0.81
N ASN A 110 -10.51 17.28 0.53
CA ASN A 110 -10.83 18.15 -0.60
C ASN A 110 -10.68 17.42 -1.94
N LEU A 111 -9.66 16.58 -2.09
CA LEU A 111 -9.52 15.74 -3.30
C LEU A 111 -10.66 14.76 -3.44
N ILE A 112 -11.11 14.17 -2.34
CA ILE A 112 -12.22 13.22 -2.34
C ILE A 112 -13.51 13.91 -2.78
N LYS A 113 -13.82 15.06 -2.20
CA LYS A 113 -15.03 15.82 -2.52
C LYS A 113 -15.01 16.39 -3.94
N ALA A 114 -13.88 16.95 -4.36
CA ALA A 114 -13.75 17.57 -5.68
C ALA A 114 -13.91 16.57 -6.83
N ASN A 115 -13.53 15.31 -6.61
CA ASN A 115 -13.57 14.26 -7.63
C ASN A 115 -14.72 13.25 -7.42
N HIS A 116 -15.61 13.49 -6.47
CA HIS A 116 -16.74 12.60 -6.15
C HIS A 116 -16.32 11.15 -5.93
N ILE A 117 -15.25 10.96 -5.19
CA ILE A 117 -14.69 9.64 -4.91
C ILE A 117 -15.49 8.98 -3.81
N ASN A 118 -15.94 7.74 -4.05
CA ASN A 118 -16.74 6.98 -3.07
C ASN A 118 -16.06 5.69 -2.60
N SER A 119 -14.93 5.34 -3.20
CA SER A 119 -14.17 4.14 -2.83
C SER A 119 -12.69 4.33 -3.14
N ILE A 120 -11.87 3.62 -2.38
CA ILE A 120 -10.42 3.72 -2.40
C ILE A 120 -9.84 2.38 -2.81
N ASP A 121 -8.90 2.43 -3.76
CA ASP A 121 -8.12 1.28 -4.22
C ASP A 121 -6.73 1.36 -3.60
N ILE A 122 -6.35 0.32 -2.86
CA ILE A 122 -5.03 0.20 -2.26
C ILE A 122 -4.27 -0.91 -2.98
N GLN A 123 -3.10 -0.57 -3.48
CA GLN A 123 -2.25 -1.50 -4.20
C GLN A 123 -0.87 -1.60 -3.57
N LEU A 124 -0.36 -2.82 -3.49
CA LEU A 124 1.00 -3.12 -3.07
C LEU A 124 1.79 -3.61 -4.28
N ALA A 125 2.95 -3.00 -4.50
CA ALA A 125 3.80 -3.33 -5.63
C ALA A 125 5.27 -3.37 -5.22
N LEU A 126 6.06 -4.14 -5.96
CA LEU A 126 7.52 -4.14 -5.84
C LEU A 126 8.11 -3.56 -7.12
N SER A 127 9.05 -2.64 -6.98
CA SER A 127 9.74 -2.04 -8.12
C SER A 127 11.21 -1.79 -7.79
N GLN A 128 12.06 -1.88 -8.80
CA GLN A 128 13.46 -1.51 -8.66
C GLN A 128 13.67 0.01 -8.79
N SER A 129 12.67 0.72 -9.28
CA SER A 129 12.73 2.17 -9.46
C SER A 129 12.25 2.90 -8.22
N THR A 130 12.83 4.08 -7.95
CA THR A 130 12.41 4.95 -6.86
C THR A 130 11.25 5.85 -7.30
N GLN A 131 10.55 6.45 -6.31
CA GLN A 131 9.44 7.37 -6.57
C GLN A 131 9.86 8.57 -7.43
N GLU A 132 11.10 9.02 -7.33
CA GLU A 132 11.61 10.14 -8.11
C GLU A 132 11.61 9.85 -9.61
N ASP A 133 11.76 8.59 -9.99
CA ASP A 133 11.73 8.13 -11.37
C ASP A 133 10.31 7.86 -11.86
N LEU A 134 9.31 7.99 -11.00
CA LEU A 134 7.96 7.54 -11.24
C LEU A 134 6.96 8.69 -11.11
N ASN A 135 6.81 9.48 -12.17
CA ASN A 135 5.67 10.37 -12.33
C ASN A 135 4.48 9.52 -12.70
N PHE A 136 3.64 9.13 -11.76
CA PHE A 136 2.47 8.28 -11.99
C PHE A 136 2.72 7.31 -13.16
N ASP A 137 3.67 6.44 -12.98
CA ASP A 137 4.06 5.51 -14.03
C ASP A 137 3.26 4.22 -13.89
N SER A 138 2.61 3.82 -14.97
CA SER A 138 1.92 2.53 -15.06
C SER A 138 2.86 1.34 -14.80
N SER A 139 4.18 1.52 -14.83
CA SER A 139 5.14 0.46 -14.54
C SER A 139 5.01 -0.07 -13.11
N ILE A 140 4.66 0.78 -12.13
CA ILE A 140 4.39 0.31 -10.77
C ILE A 140 3.19 -0.62 -10.77
N LEU A 141 2.13 -0.26 -11.49
CA LEU A 141 0.89 -1.04 -11.57
C LEU A 141 1.14 -2.42 -12.19
N GLN A 142 2.10 -2.53 -13.10
CA GLN A 142 2.49 -3.81 -13.70
C GLN A 142 3.11 -4.76 -12.67
N ASN A 143 3.73 -4.23 -11.63
CA ASN A 143 4.37 -4.98 -10.56
C ASN A 143 3.51 -5.09 -9.31
N CYS A 144 2.24 -4.74 -9.42
CA CYS A 144 1.27 -4.89 -8.34
C CYS A 144 1.01 -6.38 -8.08
N PHE A 145 1.21 -6.81 -6.84
CA PHE A 145 0.96 -8.21 -6.43
C PHE A 145 -0.23 -8.35 -5.49
N PHE A 146 -0.78 -7.24 -5.01
CA PHE A 146 -1.97 -7.22 -4.16
C PHE A 146 -2.75 -5.94 -4.38
N GLU A 147 -4.08 -6.09 -4.46
CA GLU A 147 -5.02 -4.97 -4.61
C GLU A 147 -6.26 -5.24 -3.80
N THR A 148 -6.76 -4.21 -3.13
CA THR A 148 -8.03 -4.29 -2.41
C THR A 148 -8.74 -2.94 -2.46
N VAL A 149 -10.07 -2.97 -2.44
CA VAL A 149 -10.91 -1.78 -2.55
C VAL A 149 -11.76 -1.64 -1.28
N PHE A 150 -11.79 -0.43 -0.73
CA PHE A 150 -12.59 -0.09 0.44
C PHE A 150 -13.59 1.02 0.11
N PRO A 151 -14.85 0.88 0.52
CA PRO A 151 -15.79 1.97 0.41
C PRO A 151 -15.48 3.07 1.42
N LEU A 152 -15.78 4.30 1.06
CA LEU A 152 -15.79 5.43 1.99
C LEU A 152 -17.17 5.48 2.67
N VAL A 153 -17.17 5.56 3.97
CA VAL A 153 -18.40 5.59 4.77
C VAL A 153 -18.37 6.83 5.66
N GLU A 154 -19.43 7.66 5.58
CA GLU A 154 -19.54 8.83 6.41
C GLU A 154 -19.59 8.44 7.89
N ALA A 155 -18.77 9.13 8.66
CA ALA A 155 -18.69 8.89 10.10
C ALA A 155 -19.88 9.51 10.84
#